data_15ceb3e077df450347af24c10be1a004
#
_entry.id   15ceb3e077df450347af24c10be1a004
#
_cell.length_a   1.000
_cell.length_b   1.000
_cell.length_c   1.000
_cell.angle_alpha   90.00
_cell.angle_beta   90.00
_cell.angle_gamma   90.00
#
_symmetry.space_group_name_H-M   'P 1'
#
loop_
_entity.id
_entity.type
_entity.pdbx_description
1 polymer ?
#
loop_
_entity_poly.entity_id
_entity_poly.type
_entity_poly.pdbx_seq_one_letter_code
_entity_poly.pdbx_strand_id
1 'polypeptide(L)'
;MEDRTIMAKKTKSEIKTRIAELRKLDISKMYLNDFYLTWDKTDDEIAAVFEVAEILRGLRENNISTKVFDSGLGISVFRDNSTRTRFSFASACRRLGLEVQDLDEKKSQIAHGETVRE
;
A
#
# COMPACT_ATOMS: atom_id res chain seq x y z
N MET A 1 -8.65 -6.39 26.84
CA MET A 1 -7.99 -6.80 25.60
C MET A 1 -9.03 -7.00 24.53
N GLU A 2 -8.84 -6.40 23.41
CA GLU A 2 -9.78 -6.51 22.32
C GLU A 2 -9.84 -7.90 21.75
N ASP A 3 -11.03 -8.38 21.53
CA ASP A 3 -11.24 -9.71 21.03
C ASP A 3 -11.04 -9.76 19.52
N ARG A 4 -9.91 -10.30 19.08
CA ARG A 4 -9.59 -10.45 17.68
C ARG A 4 -10.41 -11.53 16.96
N THR A 5 -11.17 -12.32 17.68
CA THR A 5 -12.02 -13.34 17.09
C THR A 5 -13.21 -12.77 16.32
N ILE A 6 -13.56 -11.49 16.59
CA ILE A 6 -14.62 -10.77 15.88
C ILE A 6 -14.27 -10.59 14.40
N MET A 7 -12.98 -10.44 14.09
CA MET A 7 -12.49 -10.28 12.72
C MET A 7 -12.08 -11.64 12.16
N ALA A 8 -13.05 -12.40 11.73
CA ALA A 8 -12.79 -13.71 11.14
C ALA A 8 -11.90 -13.59 9.89
N LYS A 9 -10.98 -14.54 9.76
CA LYS A 9 -10.12 -14.69 8.59
C LYS A 9 -10.96 -14.88 7.33
N LYS A 10 -10.61 -14.14 6.27
CA LYS A 10 -11.29 -14.29 4.97
C LYS A 10 -11.01 -15.65 4.37
N THR A 11 -12.05 -16.26 3.81
CA THR A 11 -11.93 -17.49 3.03
C THR A 11 -11.42 -17.19 1.63
N LYS A 12 -10.88 -18.20 0.96
CA LYS A 12 -10.48 -18.07 -0.45
C LYS A 12 -11.64 -17.67 -1.36
N SER A 13 -12.83 -18.16 -1.05
CA SER A 13 -14.06 -17.81 -1.79
C SER A 13 -14.39 -16.32 -1.64
N GLU A 14 -14.28 -15.78 -0.44
CA GLU A 14 -14.49 -14.34 -0.18
C GLU A 14 -13.49 -13.48 -0.90
N ILE A 15 -12.23 -13.91 -0.97
CA ILE A 15 -11.17 -13.21 -1.71
C ILE A 15 -11.52 -13.16 -3.19
N LYS A 16 -11.97 -14.26 -3.78
CA LYS A 16 -12.39 -14.31 -5.19
C LYS A 16 -13.57 -13.38 -5.46
N THR A 17 -14.52 -13.31 -4.55
CA THR A 17 -15.66 -12.38 -4.63
C THR A 17 -15.19 -10.93 -4.64
N ARG A 18 -14.25 -10.58 -3.76
CA ARG A 18 -13.70 -9.22 -3.71
C ARG A 18 -12.91 -8.86 -4.97
N ILE A 19 -12.18 -9.81 -5.54
CA ILE A 19 -11.49 -9.58 -6.83
C ILE A 19 -12.53 -9.30 -7.93
N ALA A 20 -13.63 -10.03 -7.96
CA ALA A 20 -14.70 -9.81 -8.93
C ALA A 20 -15.34 -8.41 -8.76
N GLU A 21 -15.54 -7.97 -7.51
CA GLU A 21 -16.06 -6.63 -7.22
C GLU A 21 -15.06 -5.54 -7.65
N LEU A 22 -13.77 -5.75 -7.40
CA LEU A 22 -12.73 -4.81 -7.83
C LEU A 22 -12.74 -4.60 -9.34
N ARG A 23 -12.94 -5.66 -10.11
CA ARG A 23 -12.97 -5.60 -11.59
C ARG A 23 -14.12 -4.77 -12.15
N LYS A 24 -15.17 -4.52 -11.36
CA LYS A 24 -16.31 -3.69 -11.77
C LYS A 24 -16.05 -2.19 -11.61
N LEU A 25 -15.00 -1.81 -10.87
CA LEU A 25 -14.70 -0.42 -10.58
C LEU A 25 -13.93 0.22 -11.74
N ASP A 26 -14.23 1.49 -12.01
CA ASP A 26 -13.48 2.27 -13.00
C ASP A 26 -12.22 2.85 -12.38
N ILE A 27 -11.10 2.20 -12.63
CA ILE A 27 -9.77 2.62 -12.17
C ILE A 27 -8.84 2.96 -13.32
N SER A 28 -9.39 3.20 -14.51
CA SER A 28 -8.61 3.43 -15.72
C SER A 28 -7.62 4.60 -15.64
N LYS A 29 -7.92 5.58 -14.80
CA LYS A 29 -7.07 6.78 -14.61
C LYS A 29 -6.07 6.66 -13.47
N MET A 30 -6.02 5.53 -12.76
CA MET A 30 -5.10 5.36 -11.64
C MET A 30 -3.69 4.95 -12.08
N TYR A 31 -3.58 4.23 -13.20
CA TYR A 31 -2.29 3.74 -13.69
C TYR A 31 -1.37 4.89 -14.06
N LEU A 32 -0.15 4.87 -13.53
CA LEU A 32 0.87 5.89 -13.71
C LEU A 32 0.46 7.29 -13.26
N ASN A 33 -0.55 7.39 -12.40
CA ASN A 33 -0.96 8.64 -11.78
C ASN A 33 -0.73 8.59 -10.28
N ASP A 34 -0.46 9.78 -9.72
CA ASP A 34 -0.17 9.91 -8.31
C ASP A 34 -1.44 9.97 -7.47
N PHE A 35 -1.33 9.59 -6.22
CA PHE A 35 -2.39 9.70 -5.25
C PHE A 35 -2.00 10.74 -4.19
N TYR A 36 -2.43 11.98 -4.36
CA TYR A 36 -2.12 13.05 -3.41
C TYR A 36 -3.21 13.24 -2.37
N LEU A 37 -4.44 13.43 -2.83
CA LEU A 37 -5.56 13.84 -1.98
C LEU A 37 -6.78 12.97 -2.28
N THR A 38 -7.49 12.59 -1.23
CA THR A 38 -8.68 11.73 -1.40
C THR A 38 -9.80 12.42 -2.17
N TRP A 39 -9.95 13.72 -2.00
CA TRP A 39 -11.02 14.47 -2.70
C TRP A 39 -10.75 14.69 -4.18
N ASP A 40 -9.54 14.40 -4.66
CA ASP A 40 -9.23 14.43 -6.10
C ASP A 40 -9.56 13.09 -6.78
N LYS A 41 -10.00 12.11 -6.01
CA LYS A 41 -10.29 10.76 -6.49
C LYS A 41 -11.79 10.52 -6.60
N THR A 42 -12.17 9.68 -7.56
CA THR A 42 -13.56 9.22 -7.67
C THR A 42 -13.89 8.23 -6.57
N ASP A 43 -15.16 8.00 -6.32
CA ASP A 43 -15.61 6.99 -5.37
C ASP A 43 -15.11 5.59 -5.76
N ASP A 44 -15.10 5.26 -7.05
CA ASP A 44 -14.56 4.00 -7.55
C ASP A 44 -13.07 3.84 -7.27
N GLU A 45 -12.29 4.91 -7.46
CA GLU A 45 -10.85 4.89 -7.19
C GLU A 45 -10.56 4.68 -5.70
N ILE A 46 -11.30 5.35 -4.82
CA ILE A 46 -11.16 5.16 -3.38
C ILE A 46 -11.60 3.75 -2.97
N ALA A 47 -12.73 3.29 -3.49
CA ALA A 47 -13.22 1.94 -3.24
C ALA A 47 -12.19 0.88 -3.68
N ALA A 48 -11.52 1.09 -4.80
CA ALA A 48 -10.50 0.18 -5.30
C ALA A 48 -9.32 0.05 -4.33
N VAL A 49 -8.87 1.14 -3.72
CA VAL A 49 -7.79 1.10 -2.72
C VAL A 49 -8.19 0.20 -1.54
N PHE A 50 -9.42 0.37 -1.02
CA PHE A 50 -9.91 -0.46 0.08
C PHE A 50 -10.07 -1.93 -0.33
N GLU A 51 -10.59 -2.19 -1.53
CA GLU A 51 -10.74 -3.57 -2.01
C GLU A 51 -9.38 -4.27 -2.16
N VAL A 52 -8.39 -3.60 -2.71
CA VAL A 52 -7.03 -4.14 -2.83
C VAL A 52 -6.45 -4.44 -1.45
N ALA A 53 -6.63 -3.52 -0.49
CA ALA A 53 -6.15 -3.73 0.88
C ALA A 53 -6.78 -4.97 1.52
N GLU A 54 -8.09 -5.17 1.35
CA GLU A 54 -8.80 -6.33 1.89
C GLU A 54 -8.42 -7.64 1.19
N ILE A 55 -8.18 -7.60 -0.12
CA ILE A 55 -7.70 -8.75 -0.89
C ILE A 55 -6.31 -9.16 -0.38
N LEU A 56 -5.39 -8.21 -0.25
CA LEU A 56 -4.03 -8.48 0.23
C LEU A 56 -4.05 -9.03 1.66
N ARG A 57 -4.90 -8.49 2.52
CA ARG A 57 -5.08 -9.00 3.87
C ARG A 57 -5.55 -10.45 3.85
N GLY A 58 -6.56 -10.76 3.05
CA GLY A 58 -7.09 -12.11 2.92
C GLY A 58 -6.05 -13.11 2.39
N LEU A 59 -5.26 -12.72 1.41
CA LEU A 59 -4.17 -13.55 0.90
C LEU A 59 -3.17 -13.87 1.99
N ARG A 60 -2.74 -12.85 2.75
CA ARG A 60 -1.82 -13.03 3.86
C ARG A 60 -2.38 -13.96 4.93
N GLU A 61 -3.63 -13.79 5.31
CA GLU A 61 -4.30 -14.62 6.30
C GLU A 61 -4.36 -16.09 5.89
N ASN A 62 -4.40 -16.34 4.58
CA ASN A 62 -4.39 -17.69 4.01
C ASN A 62 -3.00 -18.19 3.64
N ASN A 63 -1.95 -17.49 4.08
CA ASN A 63 -0.56 -17.82 3.80
C ASN A 63 -0.25 -17.91 2.30
N ILE A 64 -0.91 -17.07 1.51
CA ILE A 64 -0.66 -16.94 0.07
C ILE A 64 0.22 -15.72 -0.14
N SER A 65 1.28 -15.86 -0.94
CA SER A 65 2.20 -14.77 -1.22
C SER A 65 1.50 -13.59 -1.88
N THR A 66 1.85 -12.39 -1.42
CA THR A 66 1.39 -11.13 -2.01
C THR A 66 2.47 -10.46 -2.87
N LYS A 67 3.52 -11.19 -3.24
CA LYS A 67 4.60 -10.67 -4.09
C LYS A 67 4.12 -10.55 -5.52
N VAL A 68 3.49 -9.42 -5.82
CA VAL A 68 3.00 -9.10 -7.17
C VAL A 68 4.06 -8.43 -8.04
N PHE A 69 5.15 -7.99 -7.44
CA PHE A 69 6.29 -7.40 -8.16
C PHE A 69 7.52 -8.28 -8.02
N ASP A 70 8.29 -8.40 -9.08
CA ASP A 70 9.58 -9.12 -9.07
C ASP A 70 10.71 -8.24 -8.58
N SER A 71 10.58 -6.94 -8.76
CA SER A 71 11.60 -5.94 -8.42
C SER A 71 10.95 -4.58 -8.26
N GLY A 72 11.71 -3.64 -7.77
CA GLY A 72 11.28 -2.27 -7.60
C GLY A 72 11.70 -1.73 -6.25
N LEU A 73 11.57 -0.44 -6.08
CA LEU A 73 12.01 0.27 -4.89
C LEU A 73 10.85 1.10 -4.32
N GLY A 74 10.48 0.80 -3.09
CA GLY A 74 9.60 1.66 -2.31
C GLY A 74 10.42 2.63 -1.50
N ILE A 75 10.13 3.91 -1.62
CA ILE A 75 10.84 4.97 -0.89
C ILE A 75 9.89 5.62 0.09
N SER A 76 10.28 5.69 1.36
CA SER A 76 9.55 6.45 2.38
C SER A 76 10.30 7.73 2.72
N VAL A 77 9.56 8.82 2.86
CA VAL A 77 10.11 10.12 3.25
C VAL A 77 9.32 10.62 4.46
N PHE A 78 9.99 10.75 5.59
CA PHE A 78 9.39 11.24 6.82
C PHE A 78 10.22 12.40 7.39
N ARG A 79 9.51 13.43 7.85
CA ARG A 79 10.13 14.52 8.58
C ARG A 79 10.36 14.18 10.05
N ASP A 80 9.43 13.41 10.62
CA ASP A 80 9.44 13.03 12.02
C ASP A 80 9.76 11.55 12.20
N ASN A 81 9.99 11.15 13.45
CA ASN A 81 10.25 9.76 13.82
C ASN A 81 8.95 8.95 13.84
N SER A 82 8.33 8.75 12.70
CA SER A 82 7.10 8.00 12.55
C SER A 82 7.37 6.48 12.56
N THR A 83 7.76 5.94 13.70
CA THR A 83 8.22 4.55 13.81
C THR A 83 7.22 3.54 13.28
N ARG A 84 5.96 3.64 13.70
CA ARG A 84 4.90 2.71 13.26
C ARG A 84 4.69 2.77 11.75
N THR A 85 4.62 3.97 11.20
CA THR A 85 4.39 4.17 9.77
C THR A 85 5.58 3.70 8.95
N ARG A 86 6.80 3.95 9.41
CA ARG A 86 8.03 3.46 8.75
C ARG A 86 8.03 1.93 8.68
N PHE A 87 7.73 1.27 9.79
CA PHE A 87 7.72 -0.19 9.85
C PHE A 87 6.59 -0.79 9.03
N SER A 88 5.39 -0.22 9.07
CA SER A 88 4.27 -0.72 8.26
C SER A 88 4.52 -0.53 6.77
N PHE A 89 5.08 0.60 6.36
CA PHE A 89 5.47 0.84 4.98
C PHE A 89 6.52 -0.17 4.50
N ALA A 90 7.59 -0.35 5.28
CA ALA A 90 8.65 -1.28 4.95
C ALA A 90 8.13 -2.72 4.84
N SER A 91 7.28 -3.13 5.78
CA SER A 91 6.65 -4.45 5.76
C SER A 91 5.77 -4.62 4.52
N ALA A 92 4.96 -3.62 4.19
CA ALA A 92 4.08 -3.66 3.02
C ALA A 92 4.88 -3.81 1.72
N CYS A 93 5.92 -3.00 1.55
CA CYS A 93 6.78 -3.08 0.37
C CYS A 93 7.39 -4.46 0.19
N ARG A 94 7.96 -5.02 1.25
CA ARG A 94 8.59 -6.35 1.18
C ARG A 94 7.59 -7.45 0.89
N ARG A 95 6.39 -7.35 1.44
CA ARG A 95 5.32 -8.30 1.14
C ARG A 95 4.88 -8.25 -0.31
N LEU A 96 4.97 -7.09 -0.94
CA LEU A 96 4.64 -6.89 -2.35
C LEU A 96 5.78 -7.28 -3.30
N GLY A 97 6.98 -7.55 -2.79
CA GLY A 97 8.14 -7.91 -3.59
C GLY A 97 9.09 -6.75 -3.90
N LEU A 98 8.93 -5.62 -3.19
CA LEU A 98 9.77 -4.44 -3.37
C LEU A 98 10.90 -4.37 -2.35
N GLU A 99 12.02 -3.79 -2.75
CA GLU A 99 13.04 -3.33 -1.81
C GLU A 99 12.55 -2.03 -1.14
N VAL A 100 13.14 -1.69 0.00
CA VAL A 100 12.74 -0.51 0.77
C VAL A 100 13.95 0.39 1.00
N GLN A 101 13.74 1.67 0.76
CA GLN A 101 14.69 2.70 1.11
C GLN A 101 13.97 3.78 1.92
N ASP A 102 14.47 4.08 3.10
CA ASP A 102 13.97 5.18 3.92
C ASP A 102 14.85 6.40 3.66
N LEU A 103 14.25 7.47 3.14
CA LEU A 103 14.96 8.71 2.88
C LEU A 103 14.89 9.61 4.12
N ASP A 104 16.04 9.83 4.73
CA ASP A 104 16.17 10.81 5.81
C ASP A 104 16.44 12.19 5.18
N GLU A 105 15.45 13.08 5.29
CA GLU A 105 15.56 14.44 4.75
C GLU A 105 16.80 15.16 5.25
N LYS A 106 17.21 14.95 6.50
CA LYS A 106 18.37 15.60 7.10
C LYS A 106 19.69 15.11 6.54
N LYS A 107 19.73 13.89 6.04
CA LYS A 107 20.94 13.25 5.49
C LYS A 107 20.92 13.18 3.96
N SER A 108 19.87 13.73 3.33
CA SER A 108 19.72 13.71 1.88
C SER A 108 20.32 14.96 1.25
N GLN A 109 20.46 14.95 -0.07
CA GLN A 109 20.89 16.12 -0.83
C GLN A 109 19.91 17.29 -0.76
N ILE A 110 18.64 17.02 -0.40
CA ILE A 110 17.65 18.08 -0.14
C ILE A 110 18.14 19.01 0.97
N ALA A 111 18.75 18.46 2.03
CA ALA A 111 19.31 19.24 3.12
C ALA A 111 20.54 20.06 2.69
N HIS A 112 21.18 19.71 1.57
CA HIS A 112 22.32 20.40 0.99
C HIS A 112 21.93 21.36 -0.13
N GLY A 113 20.65 21.69 -0.27
CA GLY A 113 20.16 22.69 -1.20
C GLY A 113 19.59 22.16 -2.50
N GLU A 114 19.54 20.85 -2.68
CA GLU A 114 18.83 20.26 -3.82
C GLU A 114 17.32 20.39 -3.67
N THR A 115 16.63 20.55 -4.76
CA THR A 115 15.17 20.56 -4.77
C THR A 115 14.63 19.14 -4.76
N VAL A 116 13.37 18.98 -4.39
CA VAL A 116 12.70 17.66 -4.41
C VAL A 116 12.71 17.08 -5.82
N ARG A 117 12.66 17.92 -6.85
CA ARG A 117 12.69 17.48 -8.24
C ARG A 117 14.05 16.87 -8.63
N GLU A 118 15.10 17.38 -8.07
CA GLU A 118 16.47 16.91 -8.30
C GLU A 118 16.73 15.58 -7.58
#